data_4f95eea072975f9715a2360c0de8734c
#
_entry.id   4f95eea072975f9715a2360c0de8734c
#
_cell.length_a   1.000
_cell.length_b   1.000
_cell.length_c   1.000
_cell.angle_alpha   90.00
_cell.angle_beta   90.00
_cell.angle_gamma   90.00
#
_symmetry.space_group_name_H-M   'P 1'
#
loop_
_entity.id
_entity.type
_entity.pdbx_description
1 polymer ?
#
loop_
_entity_poly.entity_id
_entity_poly.type
_entity_poly.pdbx_seq_one_letter_code
_entity_poly.pdbx_strand_id
1 'polypeptide(L)'
;AISMAAGEYVSLPAQAELVARGEVTPLELVDAAIARADLLNPQLNAVIHPLYEKARTQASDARLPGGPFKGVPFVMKDLLGAPAGEPLHNGMRFLKRLNYISHEDPYLAVKFREAGFISIGRTNTPEWGLMGTTEPAAYGPTHNPWNLAHSPGGSSGGSSAAVAAHVVSVGHGGDGGGSLRIPASMCGIVGLKPSR
;
A
#
# COMPACT_ATOMS: atom_id res chain seq x y z
N ALA A 1 -13.58 0.66 -23.19
CA ALA A 1 -13.46 0.10 -21.84
C ALA A 1 -12.43 -1.04 -21.93
N ILE A 2 -11.21 -0.77 -21.48
CA ILE A 2 -10.20 -1.80 -21.32
C ILE A 2 -10.72 -2.66 -20.17
N SER A 3 -11.14 -3.89 -20.51
CA SER A 3 -11.47 -4.90 -19.54
C SER A 3 -10.21 -5.21 -18.73
N MET A 4 -10.06 -4.61 -17.55
CA MET A 4 -9.08 -5.03 -16.54
C MET A 4 -9.53 -6.37 -15.89
N ALA A 5 -10.37 -7.12 -16.58
CA ALA A 5 -10.76 -8.46 -16.22
C ALA A 5 -9.58 -9.40 -16.50
N ALA A 6 -9.11 -10.02 -15.46
CA ALA A 6 -8.21 -11.16 -15.46
C ALA A 6 -6.82 -10.94 -16.13
N GLY A 7 -5.88 -10.36 -15.39
CA GLY A 7 -4.48 -10.77 -15.54
C GLY A 7 -3.52 -9.80 -16.22
N GLU A 8 -3.93 -8.69 -16.78
CA GLU A 8 -2.95 -7.73 -17.31
C GLU A 8 -2.52 -6.75 -16.20
N TYR A 9 -1.30 -6.96 -15.71
CA TYR A 9 -0.63 -6.03 -14.83
C TYR A 9 -0.19 -4.78 -15.61
N VAL A 10 -0.80 -3.64 -15.31
CA VAL A 10 -0.41 -2.35 -15.90
C VAL A 10 0.60 -1.67 -15.00
N SER A 11 1.79 -1.37 -15.52
CA SER A 11 2.86 -0.72 -14.75
C SER A 11 2.47 0.66 -14.24
N LEU A 12 3.14 1.12 -13.18
CA LEU A 12 2.90 2.44 -12.59
C LEU A 12 2.90 3.60 -13.62
N PRO A 13 3.90 3.73 -14.53
CA PRO A 13 3.88 4.78 -15.55
C PRO A 13 2.69 4.64 -16.51
N ALA A 14 2.34 3.43 -16.91
CA ALA A 14 1.23 3.20 -17.82
C ALA A 14 -0.12 3.54 -17.19
N GLN A 15 -0.34 3.27 -15.90
CA GLN A 15 -1.55 3.70 -15.20
C GLN A 15 -1.69 5.22 -15.18
N ALA A 16 -0.61 5.94 -14.87
CA ALA A 16 -0.61 7.40 -14.86
C ALA A 16 -0.88 7.98 -16.27
N GLU A 17 -0.30 7.36 -17.30
CA GLU A 17 -0.50 7.77 -18.69
C GLU A 17 -1.94 7.54 -19.18
N LEU A 18 -2.54 6.40 -18.86
CA LEU A 18 -3.95 6.11 -19.19
C LEU A 18 -4.90 7.14 -18.55
N VAL A 19 -4.65 7.51 -17.28
CA VAL A 19 -5.43 8.57 -16.63
C VAL A 19 -5.21 9.93 -17.29
N ALA A 20 -3.96 10.27 -17.63
CA ALA A 20 -3.64 11.53 -18.29
C ALA A 20 -4.30 11.67 -19.66
N ARG A 21 -4.46 10.57 -20.39
CA ARG A 21 -5.16 10.51 -21.69
C ARG A 21 -6.69 10.45 -21.56
N GLY A 22 -7.21 10.29 -20.35
CA GLY A 22 -8.65 10.12 -20.12
C GLY A 22 -9.20 8.76 -20.60
N GLU A 23 -8.34 7.79 -20.84
CA GLU A 23 -8.72 6.43 -21.26
C GLU A 23 -9.23 5.60 -20.07
N VAL A 24 -8.78 5.92 -18.85
CA VAL A 24 -9.21 5.33 -17.59
C VAL A 24 -9.38 6.44 -16.55
N THR A 25 -10.41 6.37 -15.74
CA THR A 25 -10.62 7.30 -14.63
C THR A 25 -9.84 6.85 -13.38
N PRO A 26 -9.47 7.78 -12.47
CA PRO A 26 -8.93 7.43 -11.15
C PRO A 26 -9.81 6.45 -10.37
N LEU A 27 -11.13 6.60 -10.47
CA LEU A 27 -12.08 5.71 -9.78
C LEU A 27 -12.03 4.28 -10.30
N GLU A 28 -11.94 4.08 -11.61
CA GLU A 28 -11.81 2.74 -12.21
C GLU A 28 -10.51 2.06 -11.76
N LEU A 29 -9.39 2.77 -11.66
CA LEU A 29 -8.13 2.21 -11.13
C LEU A 29 -8.25 1.84 -9.64
N VAL A 30 -8.85 2.72 -8.84
CA VAL A 30 -9.05 2.47 -7.41
C VAL A 30 -9.98 1.28 -7.19
N ASP A 31 -11.10 1.18 -7.92
CA ASP A 31 -12.04 0.05 -7.80
C ASP A 31 -11.40 -1.27 -8.25
N ALA A 32 -10.58 -1.26 -9.29
CA ALA A 32 -9.83 -2.44 -9.71
C ALA A 32 -8.83 -2.91 -8.63
N ALA A 33 -8.10 -1.97 -8.00
CA ALA A 33 -7.18 -2.28 -6.91
C ALA A 33 -7.91 -2.81 -5.67
N ILE A 34 -9.07 -2.23 -5.33
CA ILE A 34 -9.91 -2.68 -4.21
C ILE A 34 -10.45 -4.10 -4.48
N ALA A 35 -10.97 -4.36 -5.67
CA ALA A 35 -11.47 -5.68 -6.04
C ALA A 35 -10.38 -6.77 -5.92
N ARG A 36 -9.14 -6.45 -6.31
CA ARG A 36 -8.02 -7.38 -6.12
C ARG A 36 -7.63 -7.53 -4.66
N ALA A 37 -7.67 -6.43 -3.88
CA ALA A 37 -7.43 -6.50 -2.44
C ALA A 37 -8.47 -7.40 -1.76
N ASP A 38 -9.76 -7.24 -2.03
CA ASP A 38 -10.83 -8.06 -1.47
C ASP A 38 -10.67 -9.54 -1.81
N LEU A 39 -10.23 -9.85 -3.02
CA LEU A 39 -10.00 -11.22 -3.46
C LEU A 39 -8.79 -11.88 -2.78
N LEU A 40 -7.68 -11.16 -2.65
CA LEU A 40 -6.39 -11.75 -2.29
C LEU A 40 -6.01 -11.54 -0.82
N ASN A 41 -6.44 -10.44 -0.21
CA ASN A 41 -6.05 -10.08 1.14
C ASN A 41 -6.50 -11.08 2.24
N PRO A 42 -7.62 -11.81 2.11
CA PRO A 42 -7.96 -12.87 3.06
C PRO A 42 -6.89 -13.95 3.21
N GLN A 43 -6.10 -14.20 2.17
CA GLN A 43 -4.99 -15.16 2.20
C GLN A 43 -3.65 -14.49 2.52
N LEU A 44 -3.46 -13.23 2.11
CA LEU A 44 -2.19 -12.54 2.24
C LEU A 44 -2.04 -11.81 3.58
N ASN A 45 -3.11 -11.29 4.15
CA ASN A 45 -3.09 -10.39 5.31
C ASN A 45 -2.09 -9.23 5.12
N ALA A 46 -2.11 -8.64 3.93
CA ALA A 46 -1.20 -7.57 3.53
C ALA A 46 -1.73 -6.19 3.91
N VAL A 47 -3.03 -5.93 3.67
CA VAL A 47 -3.72 -4.68 4.01
C VAL A 47 -4.49 -4.87 5.31
N ILE A 48 -4.09 -4.16 6.35
CA ILE A 48 -4.66 -4.29 7.70
C ILE A 48 -5.66 -3.18 8.08
N HIS A 49 -5.60 -2.05 7.36
CA HIS A 49 -6.58 -0.96 7.47
C HIS A 49 -7.07 -0.59 6.08
N PRO A 50 -8.16 -1.18 5.60
CA PRO A 50 -8.79 -0.77 4.36
C PRO A 50 -9.29 0.68 4.45
N LEU A 51 -9.02 1.50 3.43
CA LEU A 51 -9.44 2.89 3.30
C LEU A 51 -10.30 3.09 2.05
N TYR A 52 -11.04 2.07 1.65
CA TYR A 52 -11.69 1.96 0.35
C TYR A 52 -12.66 3.09 0.05
N GLU A 53 -13.54 3.43 0.99
CA GLU A 53 -14.51 4.52 0.80
C GLU A 53 -13.83 5.89 0.70
N LYS A 54 -12.78 6.11 1.51
CA LYS A 54 -11.95 7.31 1.42
C LYS A 54 -11.26 7.39 0.06
N ALA A 55 -10.71 6.27 -0.42
CA ALA A 55 -10.05 6.19 -1.72
C ALA A 55 -11.01 6.49 -2.87
N ARG A 56 -12.23 5.92 -2.86
CA ARG A 56 -13.28 6.20 -3.85
C ARG A 56 -13.68 7.67 -3.85
N THR A 57 -13.87 8.24 -2.66
CA THR A 57 -14.20 9.67 -2.52
C THR A 57 -13.10 10.56 -3.11
N GLN A 58 -11.83 10.25 -2.81
CA GLN A 58 -10.69 10.98 -3.37
C GLN A 58 -10.58 10.82 -4.89
N ALA A 59 -10.79 9.61 -5.41
CA ALA A 59 -10.74 9.30 -6.83
C ALA A 59 -11.82 10.04 -7.65
N SER A 60 -12.95 10.32 -7.01
CA SER A 60 -14.08 11.06 -7.62
C SER A 60 -13.98 12.58 -7.46
N ASP A 61 -13.04 13.10 -6.67
CA ASP A 61 -12.91 14.54 -6.46
C ASP A 61 -12.22 15.21 -7.66
N ALA A 62 -12.91 16.15 -8.30
CA ALA A 62 -12.37 16.94 -9.42
C ALA A 62 -11.11 17.75 -9.03
N ARG A 63 -10.89 17.97 -7.73
CA ARG A 63 -9.73 18.70 -7.17
C ARG A 63 -8.57 17.75 -6.83
N LEU A 64 -8.61 16.49 -7.27
CA LEU A 64 -7.50 15.56 -7.07
C LEU A 64 -6.19 16.19 -7.60
N PRO A 65 -5.13 16.26 -6.78
CA PRO A 65 -3.86 16.87 -7.17
C PRO A 65 -3.33 16.34 -8.49
N GLY A 66 -2.87 17.25 -9.35
CA GLY A 66 -2.40 16.97 -10.71
C GLY A 66 -0.94 16.50 -10.78
N GLY A 67 -0.43 15.80 -9.78
CA GLY A 67 0.94 15.29 -9.78
C GLY A 67 1.20 14.19 -10.83
N PRO A 68 2.46 13.73 -10.96
CA PRO A 68 2.87 12.79 -12.01
C PRO A 68 2.19 11.42 -11.91
N PHE A 69 1.56 11.10 -10.77
CA PHE A 69 0.85 9.83 -10.53
C PHE A 69 -0.62 10.06 -10.20
N LYS A 70 -1.22 11.08 -10.82
CA LYS A 70 -2.61 11.43 -10.58
C LYS A 70 -3.54 10.24 -10.72
N GLY A 71 -4.24 9.91 -9.61
CA GLY A 71 -5.25 8.87 -9.59
C GLY A 71 -4.72 7.44 -9.46
N VAL A 72 -3.41 7.25 -9.35
CA VAL A 72 -2.82 5.91 -9.23
C VAL A 72 -3.02 5.39 -7.80
N PRO A 73 -3.63 4.19 -7.62
CA PRO A 73 -3.77 3.56 -6.33
C PRO A 73 -2.44 3.06 -5.78
N PHE A 74 -2.23 3.21 -4.48
CA PHE A 74 -1.08 2.68 -3.78
C PHE A 74 -1.43 2.27 -2.34
N VAL A 75 -0.48 1.71 -1.61
CA VAL A 75 -0.62 1.36 -0.20
C VAL A 75 0.47 2.00 0.65
N MET A 76 0.15 2.34 1.89
CA MET A 76 1.11 2.90 2.84
C MET A 76 1.38 1.91 3.99
N LYS A 77 2.64 1.71 4.31
CA LYS A 77 3.07 0.93 5.49
C LYS A 77 2.53 1.56 6.78
N ASP A 78 2.04 0.72 7.69
CA ASP A 78 1.55 1.15 9.01
C ASP A 78 2.70 1.36 10.01
N LEU A 79 3.65 2.24 9.65
CA LEU A 79 4.81 2.56 10.49
C LEU A 79 5.25 4.02 10.30
N LEU A 80 5.55 4.69 11.43
CA LEU A 80 6.19 6.01 11.51
C LEU A 80 5.45 7.14 10.76
N GLY A 81 4.16 7.04 10.66
CA GLY A 81 3.33 8.10 10.12
C GLY A 81 2.14 7.58 9.32
N ALA A 82 1.05 8.28 9.47
CA ALA A 82 -0.16 8.12 8.67
C ALA A 82 -0.73 9.52 8.43
N PRO A 83 -1.46 9.73 7.32
CA PRO A 83 -2.24 10.97 7.17
C PRO A 83 -3.15 11.20 8.36
N ALA A 84 -3.42 12.47 8.68
CA ALA A 84 -4.38 12.82 9.71
C ALA A 84 -5.74 12.14 9.47
N GLY A 85 -6.32 11.60 10.54
CA GLY A 85 -7.58 10.86 10.47
C GLY A 85 -7.45 9.39 10.05
N GLU A 86 -6.24 8.88 9.81
CA GLU A 86 -6.01 7.46 9.49
C GLU A 86 -5.45 6.68 10.68
N PRO A 87 -5.74 5.35 10.77
CA PRO A 87 -5.15 4.49 11.79
C PRO A 87 -3.62 4.46 11.67
N LEU A 88 -2.93 4.44 12.83
CA LEU A 88 -1.49 4.27 12.93
C LEU A 88 -1.16 3.40 14.14
N HIS A 89 -0.99 2.12 13.92
CA HIS A 89 -0.79 1.16 15.00
C HIS A 89 0.65 0.64 15.13
N ASN A 90 1.52 0.90 14.14
CA ASN A 90 2.94 0.49 14.15
C ASN A 90 3.15 -1.01 14.48
N GLY A 91 2.21 -1.89 14.10
CA GLY A 91 2.21 -3.29 14.45
C GLY A 91 1.93 -3.61 15.93
N MET A 92 1.60 -2.62 16.77
CA MET A 92 1.45 -2.75 18.22
C MET A 92 0.04 -3.11 18.66
N ARG A 93 -0.09 -4.10 19.55
CA ARG A 93 -1.37 -4.40 20.23
C ARG A 93 -1.91 -3.22 21.03
N PHE A 94 -1.03 -2.46 21.67
CA PHE A 94 -1.39 -1.31 22.50
C PHE A 94 -2.10 -0.24 21.68
N LEU A 95 -1.50 0.21 20.56
CA LEU A 95 -2.09 1.24 19.70
C LEU A 95 -3.37 0.73 19.00
N LYS A 96 -3.40 -0.57 18.65
CA LYS A 96 -4.62 -1.21 18.13
C LYS A 96 -5.77 -1.18 19.14
N ARG A 97 -5.51 -1.48 20.43
CA ARG A 97 -6.53 -1.41 21.50
C ARG A 97 -7.06 0.00 21.74
N LEU A 98 -6.18 1.00 21.62
CA LEU A 98 -6.56 2.41 21.71
C LEU A 98 -7.26 2.91 20.43
N ASN A 99 -7.31 2.11 19.38
CA ASN A 99 -7.74 2.56 18.04
C ASN A 99 -7.07 3.89 17.67
N TYR A 100 -5.73 3.95 17.84
CA TYR A 100 -4.99 5.20 17.67
C TYR A 100 -5.09 5.72 16.25
N ILE A 101 -5.53 6.96 16.12
CA ILE A 101 -5.67 7.69 14.86
C ILE A 101 -4.62 8.79 14.81
N SER A 102 -3.94 8.94 13.69
CA SER A 102 -2.98 10.02 13.47
C SER A 102 -3.68 11.40 13.52
N HIS A 103 -3.05 12.36 14.18
CA HIS A 103 -3.61 13.71 14.34
C HIS A 103 -2.97 14.74 13.38
N GLU A 104 -1.90 14.36 12.68
CA GLU A 104 -1.16 15.25 11.79
C GLU A 104 -0.74 14.54 10.51
N ASP A 105 -0.56 15.32 9.44
CA ASP A 105 -0.02 14.82 8.18
C ASP A 105 1.53 14.79 8.24
N PRO A 106 2.17 13.63 8.19
CA PRO A 106 3.62 13.57 8.06
C PRO A 106 4.04 14.08 6.68
N TYR A 107 5.22 14.68 6.59
CA TYR A 107 5.76 15.25 5.35
C TYR A 107 5.64 14.31 4.15
N LEU A 108 5.95 13.04 4.34
CA LEU A 108 5.92 12.04 3.27
C LEU A 108 4.49 11.78 2.76
N ALA A 109 3.49 11.74 3.65
CA ALA A 109 2.09 11.57 3.25
C ALA A 109 1.60 12.77 2.41
N VAL A 110 2.03 13.99 2.79
CA VAL A 110 1.75 15.18 1.99
C VAL A 110 2.36 15.05 0.59
N LYS A 111 3.62 14.58 0.49
CA LYS A 111 4.29 14.39 -0.80
C LYS A 111 3.65 13.34 -1.69
N PHE A 112 3.18 12.22 -1.12
CA PHE A 112 2.43 11.23 -1.90
C PHE A 112 1.10 11.81 -2.41
N ARG A 113 0.40 12.58 -1.60
CA ARG A 113 -0.84 13.25 -2.00
C ARG A 113 -0.58 14.30 -3.11
N GLU A 114 0.46 15.13 -2.98
CA GLU A 114 0.87 16.10 -4.01
C GLU A 114 1.30 15.41 -5.32
N ALA A 115 1.91 14.23 -5.23
CA ALA A 115 2.24 13.42 -6.41
C ALA A 115 1.00 12.81 -7.10
N GLY A 116 -0.18 12.88 -6.47
CA GLY A 116 -1.45 12.43 -7.01
C GLY A 116 -1.85 11.00 -6.65
N PHE A 117 -1.08 10.32 -5.80
CA PHE A 117 -1.42 8.97 -5.35
C PHE A 117 -2.69 8.92 -4.48
N ILE A 118 -3.43 7.82 -4.60
CA ILE A 118 -4.60 7.53 -3.79
C ILE A 118 -4.34 6.28 -2.94
N SER A 119 -4.28 6.43 -1.62
CA SER A 119 -4.06 5.30 -0.72
C SER A 119 -5.34 4.48 -0.55
N ILE A 120 -5.28 3.19 -0.91
CA ILE A 120 -6.38 2.24 -0.68
C ILE A 120 -6.32 1.57 0.68
N GLY A 121 -5.20 1.71 1.42
CA GLY A 121 -5.08 1.13 2.76
C GLY A 121 -3.70 1.20 3.36
N ARG A 122 -3.65 0.82 4.65
CA ARG A 122 -2.41 0.66 5.42
C ARG A 122 -2.00 -0.80 5.43
N THR A 123 -0.70 -1.05 5.27
CA THR A 123 -0.17 -2.41 5.15
C THR A 123 0.51 -2.88 6.41
N ASN A 124 0.49 -4.19 6.61
CA ASN A 124 1.02 -4.87 7.78
C ASN A 124 2.54 -4.68 7.92
N THR A 125 2.98 -4.59 9.16
CA THR A 125 4.38 -4.42 9.56
C THR A 125 4.60 -5.11 10.91
N PRO A 126 5.77 -5.67 11.22
CA PRO A 126 6.07 -6.11 12.57
C PRO A 126 6.12 -4.94 13.54
N GLU A 127 5.97 -5.22 14.83
CA GLU A 127 5.97 -4.22 15.88
C GLU A 127 7.21 -3.30 15.79
N TRP A 128 6.97 -2.00 15.66
CA TRP A 128 7.99 -0.95 15.45
C TRP A 128 8.94 -1.18 14.26
N GLY A 129 8.60 -2.10 13.36
CA GLY A 129 9.46 -2.42 12.22
C GLY A 129 10.78 -3.12 12.58
N LEU A 130 10.88 -3.72 13.76
CA LEU A 130 12.13 -4.23 14.32
C LEU A 130 12.52 -5.65 13.86
N MET A 131 11.70 -6.28 13.00
CA MET A 131 11.93 -7.64 12.54
C MET A 131 12.07 -7.73 11.03
N GLY A 132 12.85 -8.68 10.55
CA GLY A 132 13.01 -9.02 9.13
C GLY A 132 11.88 -9.88 8.55
N THR A 133 10.83 -10.16 9.34
CA THR A 133 9.57 -10.82 8.95
C THR A 133 8.40 -9.92 9.26
N THR A 134 7.19 -10.22 8.75
CA THR A 134 5.99 -9.43 9.03
C THR A 134 4.93 -10.30 9.68
N GLU A 135 5.05 -10.44 11.01
CA GLU A 135 4.25 -11.33 11.85
C GLU A 135 3.86 -10.65 13.17
N PRO A 136 3.25 -9.44 13.15
CA PRO A 136 2.91 -8.75 14.39
C PRO A 136 1.81 -9.49 15.13
N ALA A 137 1.97 -9.61 16.45
CA ALA A 137 0.92 -10.18 17.29
C ALA A 137 -0.41 -9.38 17.25
N ALA A 138 -0.38 -8.14 16.77
CA ALA A 138 -1.56 -7.30 16.61
C ALA A 138 -2.48 -7.75 15.47
N TYR A 139 -1.90 -8.21 14.34
CA TYR A 139 -2.63 -8.50 13.10
C TYR A 139 -2.39 -9.90 12.55
N GLY A 140 -1.44 -10.64 13.12
CA GLY A 140 -1.00 -11.93 12.60
C GLY A 140 -0.03 -11.80 11.41
N PRO A 141 0.42 -12.93 10.86
CA PRO A 141 1.40 -12.95 9.80
C PRO A 141 0.83 -12.45 8.48
N THR A 142 1.70 -11.76 7.73
CA THR A 142 1.51 -11.56 6.30
C THR A 142 2.17 -12.71 5.55
N HIS A 143 1.53 -13.19 4.50
CA HIS A 143 1.98 -14.33 3.71
C HIS A 143 2.62 -13.90 2.40
N ASN A 144 3.64 -14.65 1.95
CA ASN A 144 4.29 -14.42 0.67
C ASN A 144 3.37 -14.90 -0.46
N PRO A 145 3.07 -14.06 -1.48
CA PRO A 145 2.17 -14.44 -2.58
C PRO A 145 2.65 -15.64 -3.40
N TRP A 146 3.96 -15.88 -3.44
CA TRP A 146 4.53 -17.02 -4.17
C TRP A 146 4.38 -18.34 -3.41
N ASN A 147 4.35 -18.28 -2.09
CA ASN A 147 4.13 -19.43 -1.22
C ASN A 147 3.58 -18.96 0.13
N LEU A 148 2.31 -19.24 0.37
CA LEU A 148 1.59 -18.77 1.56
C LEU A 148 2.14 -19.36 2.89
N ALA A 149 2.97 -20.40 2.84
CA ALA A 149 3.64 -20.95 4.02
C ALA A 149 4.87 -20.13 4.45
N HIS A 150 5.30 -19.14 3.66
CA HIS A 150 6.47 -18.32 3.92
C HIS A 150 6.12 -16.87 4.24
N SER A 151 7.01 -16.22 4.99
CA SER A 151 6.96 -14.77 5.22
C SER A 151 7.31 -14.01 3.93
N PRO A 152 6.70 -12.86 3.65
CA PRO A 152 7.12 -11.96 2.57
C PRO A 152 8.40 -11.19 2.93
N GLY A 153 9.00 -11.45 4.09
CA GLY A 153 10.05 -10.61 4.67
C GLY A 153 9.49 -9.43 5.45
N GLY A 154 10.35 -8.54 5.88
CA GLY A 154 9.99 -7.38 6.72
C GLY A 154 11.09 -6.29 6.73
N SER A 155 10.72 -5.17 7.28
CA SER A 155 9.48 -4.85 7.96
C SER A 155 8.38 -4.28 7.05
N SER A 156 8.62 -4.05 5.75
CA SER A 156 7.60 -3.60 4.79
C SER A 156 6.93 -4.77 4.05
N GLY A 157 6.73 -5.92 4.74
CA GLY A 157 6.23 -7.15 4.12
C GLY A 157 4.82 -7.03 3.59
N GLY A 158 3.93 -6.32 4.29
CA GLY A 158 2.56 -6.07 3.80
C GLY A 158 2.54 -5.31 2.48
N SER A 159 3.35 -4.24 2.35
CA SER A 159 3.44 -3.48 1.10
C SER A 159 4.03 -4.35 -0.03
N SER A 160 5.09 -5.12 0.26
CA SER A 160 5.71 -5.99 -0.73
C SER A 160 4.80 -7.11 -1.18
N ALA A 161 4.05 -7.72 -0.27
CA ALA A 161 3.07 -8.75 -0.63
C ALA A 161 1.93 -8.17 -1.50
N ALA A 162 1.43 -6.98 -1.17
CA ALA A 162 0.40 -6.31 -1.97
C ALA A 162 0.87 -5.99 -3.39
N VAL A 163 2.12 -5.52 -3.56
CA VAL A 163 2.71 -5.24 -4.88
C VAL A 163 2.96 -6.53 -5.65
N ALA A 164 3.57 -7.54 -5.03
CA ALA A 164 3.87 -8.82 -5.68
C ALA A 164 2.61 -9.58 -6.11
N ALA A 165 1.50 -9.40 -5.37
CA ALA A 165 0.20 -9.97 -5.72
C ALA A 165 -0.59 -9.09 -6.72
N HIS A 166 0.02 -8.02 -7.24
CA HIS A 166 -0.60 -7.07 -8.16
C HIS A 166 -1.89 -6.41 -7.63
N VAL A 167 -2.03 -6.25 -6.32
CA VAL A 167 -3.10 -5.44 -5.73
C VAL A 167 -2.92 -3.98 -6.12
N VAL A 168 -1.68 -3.51 -6.05
CA VAL A 168 -1.25 -2.17 -6.52
C VAL A 168 0.08 -2.29 -7.25
N SER A 169 0.40 -1.32 -8.09
CA SER A 169 1.68 -1.29 -8.82
C SER A 169 2.84 -0.72 -8.00
N VAL A 170 2.54 -0.03 -6.91
CA VAL A 170 3.53 0.61 -6.03
C VAL A 170 3.05 0.63 -4.59
N GLY A 171 3.97 0.51 -3.65
CA GLY A 171 3.69 0.59 -2.21
C GLY A 171 4.77 1.37 -1.46
N HIS A 172 4.35 2.12 -0.45
CA HIS A 172 5.28 2.77 0.48
C HIS A 172 5.87 1.76 1.44
N GLY A 173 7.17 1.89 1.71
CA GLY A 173 7.90 1.17 2.74
C GLY A 173 8.96 2.07 3.39
N GLY A 174 9.52 1.62 4.48
CA GLY A 174 10.66 2.25 5.15
C GLY A 174 11.82 1.28 5.27
N ASP A 175 13.07 1.77 5.29
CA ASP A 175 14.27 0.92 5.36
C ASP A 175 15.35 1.56 6.23
N GLY A 176 15.45 1.12 7.48
CA GLY A 176 16.55 1.47 8.39
C GLY A 176 17.69 0.44 8.37
N GLY A 177 17.37 -0.83 8.17
CA GLY A 177 18.32 -1.95 8.20
C GLY A 177 18.10 -3.00 7.11
N GLY A 178 17.30 -2.69 6.06
CA GLY A 178 16.95 -3.64 5.01
C GLY A 178 15.44 -3.79 4.79
N SER A 179 14.63 -3.05 5.53
CA SER A 179 13.18 -3.25 5.59
C SER A 179 12.39 -2.90 4.33
N LEU A 180 13.02 -2.40 3.28
CA LEU A 180 12.50 -2.35 1.90
C LEU A 180 13.11 -3.46 1.04
N ARG A 181 14.43 -3.60 1.12
CA ARG A 181 15.22 -4.51 0.28
C ARG A 181 14.98 -5.98 0.60
N ILE A 182 14.87 -6.33 1.88
CA ILE A 182 14.58 -7.71 2.33
C ILE A 182 13.24 -8.18 1.74
N PRO A 183 12.09 -7.52 2.04
CA PRO A 183 10.82 -8.01 1.52
C PRO A 183 10.71 -7.88 -0.01
N ALA A 184 11.34 -6.89 -0.63
CA ALA A 184 11.39 -6.80 -2.09
C ALA A 184 12.08 -8.02 -2.71
N SER A 185 13.23 -8.44 -2.15
CA SER A 185 13.94 -9.64 -2.59
C SER A 185 13.12 -10.91 -2.39
N MET A 186 12.47 -11.05 -1.23
CA MET A 186 11.67 -12.24 -0.90
C MET A 186 10.37 -12.34 -1.72
N CYS A 187 9.83 -11.22 -2.16
CA CYS A 187 8.62 -11.16 -2.99
C CYS A 187 8.91 -11.03 -4.50
N GLY A 188 10.17 -10.93 -4.92
CA GLY A 188 10.55 -10.83 -6.34
C GLY A 188 10.13 -9.52 -6.99
N ILE A 189 10.15 -8.41 -6.25
CA ILE A 189 9.82 -7.07 -6.74
C ILE A 189 11.00 -6.11 -6.63
N VAL A 190 10.90 -4.95 -7.26
CA VAL A 190 11.91 -3.88 -7.13
C VAL A 190 11.74 -3.15 -5.80
N GLY A 191 12.80 -3.08 -5.01
CA GLY A 191 12.88 -2.30 -3.78
C GLY A 191 13.79 -1.09 -3.93
N LEU A 192 13.22 0.11 -4.02
CA LEU A 192 13.98 1.36 -4.13
C LEU A 192 14.19 1.97 -2.75
N LYS A 193 15.43 1.92 -2.24
CA LYS A 193 15.86 2.66 -1.06
C LYS A 193 16.76 3.81 -1.50
N PRO A 194 16.33 5.08 -1.36
CA PRO A 194 17.21 6.21 -1.62
C PRO A 194 18.40 6.23 -0.66
N SER A 195 19.49 6.90 -1.07
CA SER A 195 20.69 7.03 -0.23
C SER A 195 20.47 7.99 0.95
N ARG A 196 19.54 8.91 0.81
CA ARG A 196 19.14 9.89 1.83
C ARG A 196 17.68 10.22 1.71
#